data_dfc5f1bf02720f4f07ff20f313fc547f
#
_entry.id   dfc5f1bf02720f4f07ff20f313fc547f
#
_cell.length_a   1.000
_cell.length_b   1.000
_cell.length_c   1.000
_cell.angle_alpha   90.00
_cell.angle_beta   90.00
_cell.angle_gamma   90.00
#
_symmetry.space_group_name_H-M   'P 1'
#
loop_
_entity.id
_entity.type
_entity.pdbx_description
1 polymer ?
#
loop_
_entity_poly.entity_id
_entity_poly.type
_entity_poly.pdbx_seq_one_letter_code
_entity_poly.pdbx_strand_id
1 'polypeptide(L)'
;MTSNRSRTRRLGPRIGLVGLGLATLVTTLALGPFAGATQPIASSAGSGSGSDSARADSARLAAPARASRAAYAANPDNPLAGGTWGVYTGSADGIYPAYRAAAGTRKDLLAKVALRPRARWFGTWMSASTAAAKLREYIRTSQAGDPEVLVQLAVFRLWPHGEGAKDQPITAAQQDAYRQWVDAAAQAIGGARVAIILEPDLGVALSGWQPAVREQLTAYAAHAFAQLPRAAVYIDASDSDWLSIPRAVDMLLHSGIQEVRGFALGATHYSATASNIAYGSNLVDALARAGVPGRHFVIDTADNGRPFTWTQYWAAHPHGDFDNAQACRTTTQVRCDTLGIPPTWQVADPRWQLPASVLDEAQSLVDGYLWFGRPWLYRQSSPFLLKRTLRIARTTPF
;
A
#
# COMPACT_ATOMS: atom_id res chain seq x y z
N MET A 1 -17.68 15.59 -76.52
CA MET A 1 -16.39 15.04 -76.95
C MET A 1 -15.78 14.40 -75.76
N THR A 2 -16.07 13.17 -75.58
CA THR A 2 -15.25 11.94 -75.79
C THR A 2 -13.86 12.06 -75.23
N SER A 3 -13.46 11.30 -74.30
CA SER A 3 -13.11 9.90 -74.17
C SER A 3 -12.00 9.84 -73.15
N ASN A 4 -11.62 8.95 -72.36
CA ASN A 4 -11.74 7.52 -72.23
C ASN A 4 -10.93 7.06 -71.05
N ARG A 5 -11.44 6.14 -70.38
CA ARG A 5 -10.90 5.15 -69.41
C ARG A 5 -9.39 4.86 -69.42
N SER A 6 -8.81 4.62 -68.23
CA SER A 6 -8.18 3.32 -68.00
C SER A 6 -8.08 2.99 -66.48
N ARG A 7 -8.65 1.84 -66.13
CA ARG A 7 -8.49 1.14 -64.87
C ARG A 7 -7.12 0.45 -64.85
N THR A 8 -6.34 0.66 -63.83
CA THR A 8 -5.27 -0.27 -63.47
C THR A 8 -5.49 -0.78 -62.08
N ARG A 9 -5.88 -2.06 -61.99
CA ARG A 9 -5.81 -2.87 -60.78
C ARG A 9 -4.35 -3.06 -60.42
N ARG A 10 -3.97 -2.70 -59.20
CA ARG A 10 -2.75 -3.23 -58.57
C ARG A 10 -3.13 -4.20 -57.49
N LEU A 11 -2.73 -5.46 -57.70
CA LEU A 11 -2.72 -6.54 -56.73
C LEU A 11 -1.69 -6.19 -55.61
N GLY A 12 -2.15 -6.16 -54.37
CA GLY A 12 -1.29 -6.15 -53.20
C GLY A 12 -0.97 -7.58 -52.76
N PRO A 13 0.24 -7.80 -52.22
CA PRO A 13 0.61 -9.15 -51.75
C PRO A 13 -0.07 -9.49 -50.42
N ARG A 14 -0.62 -10.71 -50.37
CA ARG A 14 -1.09 -11.36 -49.16
C ARG A 14 0.12 -11.74 -48.31
N ILE A 15 0.28 -11.11 -47.17
CA ILE A 15 1.22 -11.56 -46.13
C ILE A 15 0.45 -12.55 -45.25
N GLY A 16 0.92 -13.80 -45.25
CA GLY A 16 0.38 -14.85 -44.40
C GLY A 16 0.71 -14.60 -42.95
N LEU A 17 -0.31 -14.69 -42.07
CA LEU A 17 -0.14 -14.81 -40.64
C LEU A 17 0.47 -16.19 -40.32
N VAL A 18 1.73 -16.19 -39.90
CA VAL A 18 2.33 -17.34 -39.20
C VAL A 18 1.99 -17.16 -37.74
N GLY A 19 1.10 -18.02 -37.25
CA GLY A 19 0.80 -18.11 -35.83
C GLY A 19 2.01 -18.70 -35.07
N LEU A 20 2.67 -17.91 -34.24
CA LEU A 20 3.56 -18.40 -33.20
C LEU A 20 2.70 -18.67 -31.96
N GLY A 21 2.46 -19.95 -31.69
CA GLY A 21 1.93 -20.38 -30.41
C GLY A 21 3.00 -20.21 -29.33
N LEU A 22 2.78 -19.29 -28.39
CA LEU A 22 3.53 -19.25 -27.15
C LEU A 22 3.01 -20.37 -26.26
N ALA A 23 3.80 -21.45 -26.12
CA ALA A 23 3.59 -22.43 -25.10
C ALA A 23 4.10 -21.87 -23.76
N THR A 24 3.18 -21.53 -22.88
CA THR A 24 3.48 -21.20 -21.48
C THR A 24 3.89 -22.46 -20.76
N LEU A 25 5.18 -22.60 -20.49
CA LEU A 25 5.72 -23.65 -19.62
C LEU A 25 5.44 -23.24 -18.17
N VAL A 26 4.42 -23.83 -17.57
CA VAL A 26 4.16 -23.72 -16.13
C VAL A 26 5.11 -24.72 -15.44
N THR A 27 6.20 -24.21 -14.88
CA THR A 27 7.08 -24.99 -13.99
C THR A 27 6.46 -24.93 -12.58
N THR A 28 5.74 -25.99 -12.23
CA THR A 28 5.33 -26.27 -10.86
C THR A 28 6.56 -26.70 -10.05
N LEU A 29 7.08 -25.82 -9.19
CA LEU A 29 7.98 -26.23 -8.12
C LEU A 29 7.16 -26.92 -7.03
N ALA A 30 7.30 -28.22 -6.94
CA ALA A 30 6.79 -29.02 -5.83
C ALA A 30 7.64 -28.74 -4.58
N LEU A 31 7.05 -28.08 -3.59
CA LEU A 31 7.60 -28.05 -2.24
C LEU A 31 7.25 -29.37 -1.55
N GLY A 32 8.28 -30.20 -1.34
CA GLY A 32 8.17 -31.43 -0.58
C GLY A 32 7.91 -31.15 0.91
N PRO A 33 7.21 -32.04 1.61
CA PRO A 33 6.93 -31.87 3.04
C PRO A 33 8.19 -32.14 3.87
N PHE A 34 8.55 -31.24 4.76
CA PHE A 34 9.50 -31.49 5.83
C PHE A 34 8.88 -32.45 6.84
N ALA A 35 9.34 -33.70 6.84
CA ALA A 35 9.04 -34.67 7.87
C ALA A 35 9.85 -34.35 9.12
N GLY A 36 9.17 -33.87 10.17
CA GLY A 36 9.73 -33.78 11.51
C GLY A 36 9.81 -35.16 12.15
N ALA A 37 11.02 -35.65 12.40
CA ALA A 37 11.25 -36.87 13.14
C ALA A 37 11.01 -36.65 14.64
N THR A 38 9.94 -37.23 15.16
CA THR A 38 9.72 -37.41 16.61
C THR A 38 10.40 -38.71 17.05
N GLN A 39 11.40 -38.62 17.90
CA GLN A 39 11.92 -39.78 18.63
C GLN A 39 11.13 -40.02 19.91
N PRO A 40 10.78 -41.24 20.27
CA PRO A 40 10.13 -41.57 21.53
C PRO A 40 11.16 -41.66 22.67
N ILE A 41 10.89 -40.96 23.77
CA ILE A 41 11.63 -41.11 25.02
C ILE A 41 11.00 -42.30 25.80
N ALA A 42 11.86 -43.28 26.12
CA ALA A 42 11.49 -44.44 26.91
C ALA A 42 11.18 -44.06 28.38
N SER A 43 10.09 -44.53 28.86
CA SER A 43 9.72 -44.48 30.28
C SER A 43 10.47 -45.56 31.06
N SER A 44 11.22 -45.18 32.09
CA SER A 44 11.65 -46.09 33.15
C SER A 44 10.81 -45.80 34.40
N ALA A 45 10.06 -46.82 34.85
CA ALA A 45 9.35 -46.83 36.10
C ALA A 45 10.33 -47.06 37.24
N GLY A 46 10.27 -46.21 38.27
CA GLY A 46 10.92 -46.39 39.54
C GLY A 46 9.91 -46.07 40.65
N SER A 47 9.53 -47.12 41.40
CA SER A 47 8.67 -47.02 42.57
C SER A 47 9.48 -46.54 43.78
N GLY A 48 8.94 -45.58 44.53
CA GLY A 48 9.46 -45.13 45.80
C GLY A 48 8.39 -44.35 46.57
N SER A 49 7.86 -44.99 47.62
CA SER A 49 6.93 -44.43 48.59
C SER A 49 7.64 -43.44 49.53
N GLY A 50 7.04 -42.29 49.77
CA GLY A 50 7.46 -41.36 50.83
C GLY A 50 6.46 -40.21 50.93
N SER A 51 5.61 -40.31 51.95
CA SER A 51 4.75 -39.24 52.42
C SER A 51 5.57 -38.10 52.99
N ASP A 52 5.38 -36.88 52.53
CA ASP A 52 5.37 -35.72 53.42
C ASP A 52 4.81 -34.48 52.70
N SER A 53 3.95 -33.81 53.43
CA SER A 53 3.23 -32.61 53.09
C SER A 53 4.18 -31.42 52.90
N ALA A 54 4.31 -30.89 51.69
CA ALA A 54 4.83 -29.56 51.44
C ALA A 54 3.95 -28.86 50.40
N ARG A 55 3.45 -27.71 50.78
CA ARG A 55 2.65 -26.79 50.00
C ARG A 55 3.27 -26.57 48.63
N ALA A 56 2.56 -26.96 47.61
CA ALA A 56 2.89 -26.58 46.24
C ALA A 56 2.60 -25.09 46.07
N ASP A 57 3.62 -24.26 46.11
CA ASP A 57 3.60 -22.93 45.53
C ASP A 57 3.50 -23.09 44.01
N SER A 58 2.29 -22.90 43.52
CA SER A 58 2.05 -22.74 42.08
C SER A 58 2.69 -21.43 41.64
N ALA A 59 3.96 -21.47 41.25
CA ALA A 59 4.58 -20.41 40.51
C ALA A 59 3.83 -20.25 39.16
N ARG A 60 2.80 -19.42 39.15
CA ARG A 60 2.25 -18.87 37.93
C ARG A 60 3.43 -18.24 37.23
N LEU A 61 3.81 -18.79 36.09
CA LEU A 61 4.60 -18.05 35.08
C LEU A 61 3.76 -16.82 34.69
N ALA A 62 3.98 -15.73 35.44
CA ALA A 62 3.48 -14.43 35.07
C ALA A 62 4.08 -14.14 33.70
N ALA A 63 3.23 -14.00 32.71
CA ALA A 63 3.63 -13.37 31.45
C ALA A 63 4.40 -12.09 31.82
N PRO A 64 5.52 -11.77 31.14
CA PRO A 64 6.26 -10.56 31.45
C PRO A 64 5.25 -9.42 31.43
N ALA A 65 5.13 -8.70 32.55
CA ALA A 65 4.29 -7.52 32.65
C ALA A 65 4.72 -6.64 31.47
N ARG A 66 3.78 -6.31 30.59
CA ARG A 66 4.00 -5.27 29.58
C ARG A 66 4.56 -4.09 30.36
N ALA A 67 5.81 -3.72 30.08
CA ALA A 67 6.35 -2.47 30.57
C ALA A 67 5.26 -1.44 30.24
N SER A 68 4.81 -0.67 31.25
CA SER A 68 3.82 0.36 31.04
C SER A 68 4.38 1.28 29.96
N ARG A 69 3.82 1.19 28.73
CA ARG A 69 4.17 2.12 27.67
C ARG A 69 3.94 3.51 28.25
N ALA A 70 4.95 4.34 28.21
CA ALA A 70 4.76 5.76 28.47
C ALA A 70 3.63 6.23 27.57
N ALA A 71 2.61 6.88 28.15
CA ALA A 71 1.49 7.39 27.37
C ALA A 71 2.08 8.27 26.25
N TYR A 72 1.77 7.93 25.00
CA TYR A 72 2.23 8.72 23.88
C TYR A 72 1.63 10.13 24.00
N ALA A 73 2.48 11.15 23.83
CA ALA A 73 2.01 12.52 23.74
C ALA A 73 1.09 12.66 22.50
N ALA A 74 0.11 13.55 22.58
CA ALA A 74 -0.65 13.94 21.38
C ALA A 74 0.33 14.30 20.25
N ASN A 75 -0.07 14.09 18.99
CA ASN A 75 0.75 14.39 17.81
C ASN A 75 0.51 15.85 17.33
N PRO A 76 1.08 16.87 18.01
CA PRO A 76 0.81 18.27 17.69
C PRO A 76 1.42 18.70 16.36
N ASP A 77 2.48 17.99 15.92
CA ASP A 77 3.26 18.32 14.72
C ASP A 77 2.86 17.49 13.52
N ASN A 78 1.60 16.97 13.49
CA ASN A 78 1.11 16.19 12.37
C ASN A 78 1.06 17.06 11.10
N PRO A 79 1.91 16.81 10.08
CA PRO A 79 1.98 17.64 8.88
C PRO A 79 0.73 17.51 7.99
N LEU A 80 -0.09 16.47 8.23
CA LEU A 80 -1.33 16.24 7.50
C LEU A 80 -2.52 16.92 8.17
N ALA A 81 -2.40 17.32 9.45
CA ALA A 81 -3.47 17.95 10.20
C ALA A 81 -3.74 19.38 9.75
N GLY A 82 -4.96 19.83 10.03
CA GLY A 82 -5.40 21.19 9.71
C GLY A 82 -5.55 21.44 8.20
N GLY A 83 -6.62 22.10 7.82
CA GLY A 83 -6.88 22.41 6.43
C GLY A 83 -7.54 21.28 5.61
N THR A 84 -7.79 21.60 4.36
CA THR A 84 -8.49 20.74 3.41
C THR A 84 -7.53 19.78 2.72
N TRP A 85 -8.01 18.57 2.47
CA TRP A 85 -7.31 17.59 1.63
C TRP A 85 -7.90 17.60 0.22
N GLY A 86 -7.06 17.65 -0.79
CA GLY A 86 -7.43 17.86 -2.18
C GLY A 86 -8.17 16.68 -2.79
N VAL A 87 -9.21 16.98 -3.53
CA VAL A 87 -9.96 16.02 -4.34
C VAL A 87 -9.61 16.24 -5.80
N TYR A 88 -9.09 15.20 -6.46
CA TYR A 88 -8.80 15.26 -7.88
C TYR A 88 -10.09 15.19 -8.71
N THR A 89 -10.35 16.25 -9.48
CA THR A 89 -11.56 16.40 -10.32
C THR A 89 -11.27 16.25 -11.81
N GLY A 90 -10.08 15.78 -12.16
CA GLY A 90 -9.69 15.54 -13.55
C GLY A 90 -10.16 14.19 -14.10
N SER A 91 -9.76 13.90 -15.33
CA SER A 91 -10.22 12.70 -16.07
C SER A 91 -9.28 11.50 -15.98
N ALA A 92 -8.16 11.62 -15.28
CA ALA A 92 -7.08 10.64 -15.38
C ALA A 92 -7.37 9.26 -14.75
N ASP A 93 -8.29 9.17 -13.80
CA ASP A 93 -8.62 7.92 -13.08
C ASP A 93 -9.98 7.32 -13.44
N GLY A 94 -10.73 7.94 -14.33
CA GLY A 94 -12.06 7.49 -14.76
C GLY A 94 -13.18 7.67 -13.72
N ILE A 95 -12.88 7.93 -12.45
CA ILE A 95 -13.88 8.01 -11.36
C ILE A 95 -14.68 9.31 -11.46
N TYR A 96 -14.00 10.45 -11.53
CA TYR A 96 -14.66 11.74 -11.55
C TYR A 96 -15.50 11.95 -12.82
N PRO A 97 -15.05 11.55 -14.03
CA PRO A 97 -15.90 11.52 -15.22
C PRO A 97 -17.15 10.66 -15.05
N ALA A 98 -17.03 9.47 -14.46
CA ALA A 98 -18.17 8.60 -14.19
C ALA A 98 -19.17 9.22 -13.21
N TYR A 99 -18.67 9.87 -12.16
CA TYR A 99 -19.49 10.64 -11.22
C TYR A 99 -20.22 11.80 -11.90
N ARG A 100 -19.52 12.56 -12.74
CA ARG A 100 -20.10 13.69 -13.49
C ARG A 100 -21.23 13.26 -14.43
N ALA A 101 -21.09 12.11 -15.05
CA ALA A 101 -22.07 11.54 -15.98
C ALA A 101 -23.24 10.81 -15.28
N ALA A 102 -23.17 10.59 -13.97
CA ALA A 102 -24.20 9.86 -13.22
C ALA A 102 -25.29 10.78 -12.67
N ALA A 103 -26.47 10.19 -12.38
CA ALA A 103 -27.59 10.84 -11.69
C ALA A 103 -28.17 9.91 -10.59
N GLY A 104 -28.98 10.47 -9.69
CA GLY A 104 -29.67 9.75 -8.61
C GLY A 104 -28.73 8.92 -7.75
N THR A 105 -29.23 7.81 -7.20
CA THR A 105 -28.47 6.90 -6.31
C THR A 105 -27.12 6.47 -6.86
N ARG A 106 -26.99 6.34 -8.18
CA ARG A 106 -25.70 6.00 -8.80
C ARG A 106 -24.67 7.11 -8.61
N LYS A 107 -25.09 8.36 -8.70
CA LYS A 107 -24.25 9.54 -8.44
C LYS A 107 -23.83 9.58 -6.98
N ASP A 108 -24.77 9.34 -6.06
CA ASP A 108 -24.50 9.35 -4.60
C ASP A 108 -23.49 8.27 -4.21
N LEU A 109 -23.59 7.07 -4.80
CA LEU A 109 -22.60 6.02 -4.58
C LEU A 109 -21.23 6.41 -5.13
N LEU A 110 -21.16 6.95 -6.34
CA LEU A 110 -19.89 7.39 -6.92
C LEU A 110 -19.26 8.56 -6.15
N ALA A 111 -20.07 9.43 -5.53
CA ALA A 111 -19.59 10.52 -4.69
C ALA A 111 -18.76 10.04 -3.50
N LYS A 112 -19.05 8.85 -2.95
CA LYS A 112 -18.30 8.22 -1.86
C LYS A 112 -16.83 7.93 -2.24
N VAL A 113 -16.50 7.88 -3.52
CA VAL A 113 -15.14 7.71 -4.02
C VAL A 113 -14.65 8.98 -4.72
N ALA A 114 -15.44 9.51 -5.66
CA ALA A 114 -15.06 10.62 -6.52
C ALA A 114 -14.76 11.90 -5.76
N LEU A 115 -15.47 12.14 -4.66
CA LEU A 115 -15.36 13.36 -3.84
C LEU A 115 -14.51 13.14 -2.57
N ARG A 116 -13.67 12.11 -2.56
CA ARG A 116 -12.70 11.87 -1.49
C ARG A 116 -11.28 12.15 -1.96
N PRO A 117 -10.40 12.64 -1.10
CA PRO A 117 -8.97 12.70 -1.37
C PRO A 117 -8.43 11.29 -1.66
N ARG A 118 -7.60 11.15 -2.67
CA ARG A 118 -7.01 9.85 -3.06
C ARG A 118 -5.59 10.07 -3.54
N ALA A 119 -4.69 9.16 -3.22
CA ALA A 119 -3.35 9.21 -3.78
C ALA A 119 -3.38 8.75 -5.24
N ARG A 120 -2.80 9.56 -6.13
CA ARG A 120 -2.53 9.15 -7.49
C ARG A 120 -1.13 8.55 -7.58
N TRP A 121 -1.02 7.43 -8.29
CA TRP A 121 0.25 6.76 -8.51
C TRP A 121 0.97 7.31 -9.72
N PHE A 122 2.27 7.56 -9.53
CA PHE A 122 3.22 7.98 -10.54
C PHE A 122 4.38 6.99 -10.54
N GLY A 123 4.72 6.42 -11.68
CA GLY A 123 5.65 5.30 -11.66
C GLY A 123 6.31 5.00 -12.99
N THR A 124 6.83 3.79 -13.07
CA THR A 124 7.67 3.25 -14.13
C THR A 124 7.10 3.41 -15.54
N TRP A 125 5.78 3.43 -15.69
CA TRP A 125 5.07 3.62 -16.97
C TRP A 125 5.10 5.06 -17.49
N MET A 126 5.75 5.98 -16.79
CA MET A 126 5.90 7.37 -17.18
C MET A 126 7.38 7.72 -17.33
N SER A 127 7.76 8.37 -18.45
CA SER A 127 9.06 9.03 -18.51
C SER A 127 9.15 10.16 -17.48
N ALA A 128 10.35 10.62 -17.13
CA ALA A 128 10.57 11.70 -16.17
C ALA A 128 9.79 12.98 -16.57
N SER A 129 9.86 13.38 -17.85
CA SER A 129 9.14 14.57 -18.35
C SER A 129 7.61 14.40 -18.28
N THR A 130 7.11 13.21 -18.64
CA THR A 130 5.66 12.91 -18.55
C THR A 130 5.18 12.90 -17.10
N ALA A 131 5.94 12.31 -16.19
CA ALA A 131 5.61 12.30 -14.77
C ALA A 131 5.58 13.72 -14.19
N ALA A 132 6.60 14.53 -14.47
CA ALA A 132 6.66 15.91 -14.03
C ALA A 132 5.47 16.75 -14.52
N ALA A 133 5.10 16.60 -15.80
CA ALA A 133 3.93 17.31 -16.36
C ALA A 133 2.61 16.88 -15.69
N LYS A 134 2.43 15.57 -15.50
CA LYS A 134 1.23 15.01 -14.87
C LYS A 134 1.17 15.28 -13.35
N LEU A 135 2.31 15.37 -12.66
CA LEU A 135 2.38 15.78 -11.25
C LEU A 135 1.89 17.22 -11.10
N ARG A 136 2.43 18.15 -11.89
CA ARG A 136 1.98 19.55 -11.86
C ARG A 136 0.49 19.69 -12.18
N GLU A 137 -0.02 18.96 -13.16
CA GLU A 137 -1.44 18.95 -13.51
C GLU A 137 -2.29 18.42 -12.36
N TYR A 138 -1.90 17.29 -11.76
CA TYR A 138 -2.61 16.64 -10.67
C TYR A 138 -2.65 17.52 -9.42
N ILE A 139 -1.52 18.12 -9.03
CA ILE A 139 -1.41 19.02 -7.88
C ILE A 139 -2.31 20.25 -8.11
N ARG A 140 -2.15 20.93 -9.23
CA ARG A 140 -2.97 22.11 -9.57
C ARG A 140 -4.46 21.81 -9.55
N THR A 141 -4.88 20.68 -10.11
CA THR A 141 -6.29 20.29 -10.17
C THR A 141 -6.84 19.93 -8.80
N SER A 142 -6.05 19.25 -7.97
CA SER A 142 -6.45 18.86 -6.61
C SER A 142 -6.47 20.03 -5.66
N GLN A 143 -5.56 20.99 -5.80
CA GLN A 143 -5.52 22.22 -4.99
C GLN A 143 -6.59 23.24 -5.38
N ALA A 144 -7.09 23.20 -6.60
CA ALA A 144 -8.14 24.07 -7.09
C ALA A 144 -7.90 25.58 -6.82
N GLY A 145 -6.63 26.02 -6.83
CA GLY A 145 -6.22 27.39 -6.60
C GLY A 145 -5.81 27.74 -5.16
N ASP A 146 -5.99 26.83 -4.20
CA ASP A 146 -5.56 27.03 -2.82
C ASP A 146 -4.29 26.20 -2.53
N PRO A 147 -3.09 26.83 -2.37
CA PRO A 147 -1.83 26.14 -2.11
C PRO A 147 -1.78 25.45 -0.73
N GLU A 148 -2.69 25.77 0.20
CA GLU A 148 -2.77 25.15 1.50
C GLU A 148 -3.45 23.79 1.48
N VAL A 149 -4.12 23.45 0.39
CA VAL A 149 -4.75 22.13 0.21
C VAL A 149 -3.67 21.05 0.07
N LEU A 150 -3.75 20.02 0.94
CA LEU A 150 -2.87 18.86 0.93
C LEU A 150 -3.21 17.92 -0.23
N VAL A 151 -2.22 17.52 -1.02
CA VAL A 151 -2.36 16.57 -2.13
C VAL A 151 -1.66 15.26 -1.78
N GLN A 152 -2.31 14.11 -2.06
CA GLN A 152 -1.77 12.78 -1.81
C GLN A 152 -1.17 12.20 -3.08
N LEU A 153 0.05 11.67 -2.99
CA LEU A 153 0.81 11.09 -4.10
C LEU A 153 1.33 9.71 -3.70
N ALA A 154 1.42 8.79 -4.65
CA ALA A 154 2.18 7.56 -4.51
C ALA A 154 3.24 7.49 -5.60
N VAL A 155 4.49 7.24 -5.23
CA VAL A 155 5.64 7.07 -6.13
C VAL A 155 5.97 5.59 -6.19
N PHE A 156 5.87 4.99 -7.40
CA PHE A 156 6.08 3.57 -7.65
C PHE A 156 7.03 3.39 -8.82
N ARG A 157 8.32 3.52 -8.58
CA ARG A 157 9.33 3.64 -9.66
C ARG A 157 10.41 2.56 -9.65
N LEU A 158 10.51 1.77 -8.58
CA LEU A 158 11.55 0.74 -8.39
C LEU A 158 11.51 -0.43 -9.38
N TRP A 159 10.46 -0.57 -10.18
CA TRP A 159 10.18 -1.75 -10.98
C TRP A 159 10.25 -1.48 -12.48
N PRO A 160 11.46 -1.36 -13.09
CA PRO A 160 11.60 -0.97 -14.51
C PRO A 160 10.96 -1.97 -15.48
N HIS A 161 10.81 -3.22 -15.07
CA HIS A 161 10.18 -4.30 -15.84
C HIS A 161 8.80 -4.72 -15.27
N GLY A 162 8.24 -3.93 -14.35
CA GLY A 162 7.09 -4.31 -13.53
C GLY A 162 7.50 -5.15 -12.32
N GLU A 163 6.67 -5.13 -11.29
CA GLU A 163 6.90 -5.85 -10.03
C GLU A 163 6.99 -7.37 -10.22
N GLY A 164 6.18 -7.94 -11.11
CA GLY A 164 6.24 -9.36 -11.47
C GLY A 164 7.60 -9.82 -12.00
N ALA A 165 8.47 -8.89 -12.41
CA ALA A 165 9.84 -9.15 -12.84
C ALA A 165 10.87 -8.79 -11.76
N LYS A 166 10.52 -8.94 -10.48
CA LYS A 166 11.38 -8.62 -9.32
C LYS A 166 12.74 -9.35 -9.34
N ASP A 167 12.83 -10.49 -10.01
CA ASP A 167 14.04 -11.28 -10.13
C ASP A 167 14.98 -10.79 -11.25
N GLN A 168 14.62 -9.76 -11.99
CA GLN A 168 15.51 -9.14 -12.97
C GLN A 168 16.37 -8.06 -12.31
N PRO A 169 17.68 -7.97 -12.69
CA PRO A 169 18.58 -6.96 -12.16
C PRO A 169 18.16 -5.56 -12.65
N ILE A 170 18.45 -4.55 -11.81
CA ILE A 170 18.38 -3.15 -12.21
C ILE A 170 19.76 -2.73 -12.71
N THR A 171 19.88 -2.46 -14.00
CA THR A 171 21.14 -2.01 -14.60
C THR A 171 21.52 -0.61 -14.12
N ALA A 172 22.81 -0.23 -14.25
CA ALA A 172 23.28 1.11 -13.91
C ALA A 172 22.47 2.21 -14.62
N ALA A 173 22.19 2.03 -15.91
CA ALA A 173 21.37 2.98 -16.68
C ALA A 173 19.94 3.10 -16.15
N GLN A 174 19.34 2.02 -15.65
CA GLN A 174 18.01 2.05 -15.02
C GLN A 174 18.04 2.72 -13.64
N GLN A 175 19.12 2.54 -12.88
CA GLN A 175 19.34 3.25 -11.61
C GLN A 175 19.48 4.76 -11.85
N ASP A 176 20.23 5.18 -12.87
CA ASP A 176 20.36 6.59 -13.24
C ASP A 176 19.03 7.18 -13.75
N ALA A 177 18.28 6.40 -14.52
CA ALA A 177 16.93 6.80 -14.95
C ALA A 177 15.94 6.90 -13.77
N TYR A 178 16.12 6.11 -12.71
CA TYR A 178 15.37 6.25 -11.47
C TYR A 178 15.66 7.60 -10.81
N ARG A 179 16.95 7.92 -10.61
CA ARG A 179 17.37 9.19 -9.97
C ARG A 179 16.87 10.40 -10.75
N GLN A 180 17.09 10.42 -12.07
CA GLN A 180 16.59 11.49 -12.94
C GLN A 180 15.08 11.67 -12.88
N TRP A 181 14.34 10.56 -12.76
CA TRP A 181 12.89 10.59 -12.62
C TRP A 181 12.47 11.20 -11.28
N VAL A 182 13.13 10.81 -10.19
CA VAL A 182 12.91 11.35 -8.84
C VAL A 182 13.19 12.84 -8.79
N ASP A 183 14.31 13.29 -9.36
CA ASP A 183 14.68 14.71 -9.41
C ASP A 183 13.65 15.55 -10.16
N ALA A 184 13.18 15.03 -11.31
CA ALA A 184 12.15 15.69 -12.11
C ALA A 184 10.79 15.73 -11.37
N ALA A 185 10.48 14.69 -10.60
CA ALA A 185 9.27 14.64 -9.77
C ALA A 185 9.37 15.63 -8.60
N ALA A 186 10.51 15.67 -7.89
CA ALA A 186 10.74 16.62 -6.81
C ALA A 186 10.65 18.06 -7.30
N GLN A 187 11.28 18.38 -8.42
CA GLN A 187 11.16 19.70 -9.07
C GLN A 187 9.71 20.05 -9.45
N ALA A 188 8.95 19.05 -9.93
CA ALA A 188 7.56 19.27 -10.31
C ALA A 188 6.61 19.49 -9.12
N ILE A 189 6.90 18.88 -7.98
CA ILE A 189 6.18 19.07 -6.71
C ILE A 189 6.51 20.45 -6.12
N GLY A 190 7.80 20.81 -6.06
CA GLY A 190 8.26 22.11 -5.57
C GLY A 190 7.75 22.43 -4.18
N GLY A 191 7.09 23.60 -4.01
CA GLY A 191 6.55 24.06 -2.73
C GLY A 191 5.11 23.60 -2.42
N ALA A 192 4.55 22.66 -3.18
CA ALA A 192 3.20 22.19 -2.92
C ALA A 192 3.10 21.41 -1.60
N ARG A 193 2.00 21.54 -0.87
CA ARG A 193 1.72 20.75 0.33
C ARG A 193 1.30 19.33 -0.08
N VAL A 194 2.14 18.33 0.19
CA VAL A 194 1.93 16.97 -0.28
C VAL A 194 2.19 15.93 0.81
N ALA A 195 1.44 14.82 0.76
CA ALA A 195 1.77 13.56 1.41
C ALA A 195 2.24 12.58 0.32
N ILE A 196 3.44 12.04 0.46
CA ILE A 196 4.06 11.14 -0.52
C ILE A 196 4.17 9.74 0.10
N ILE A 197 3.49 8.76 -0.49
CA ILE A 197 3.72 7.35 -0.20
C ILE A 197 4.83 6.90 -1.16
N LEU A 198 5.97 6.54 -0.60
CA LEU A 198 7.15 6.20 -1.36
C LEU A 198 7.30 4.69 -1.49
N GLU A 199 7.30 4.23 -2.72
CA GLU A 199 7.48 2.86 -3.18
C GLU A 199 6.53 1.87 -2.49
N PRO A 200 5.19 2.00 -2.66
CA PRO A 200 4.27 0.92 -2.28
C PRO A 200 4.80 -0.44 -2.77
N ASP A 201 4.60 -1.50 -1.98
CA ASP A 201 5.15 -2.83 -2.22
C ASP A 201 6.69 -2.94 -2.14
N LEU A 202 7.35 -2.01 -1.42
CA LEU A 202 8.80 -2.08 -1.19
C LEU A 202 9.22 -3.43 -0.57
N GLY A 203 8.38 -4.01 0.27
CA GLY A 203 8.61 -5.34 0.87
C GLY A 203 8.86 -6.46 -0.15
N VAL A 204 8.33 -6.35 -1.37
CA VAL A 204 8.61 -7.29 -2.47
C VAL A 204 10.09 -7.28 -2.86
N ALA A 205 10.79 -6.15 -2.68
CA ALA A 205 12.22 -6.02 -2.97
C ALA A 205 13.08 -7.02 -2.18
N LEU A 206 12.67 -7.36 -0.96
CA LEU A 206 13.40 -8.29 -0.09
C LEU A 206 13.44 -9.73 -0.62
N SER A 207 12.53 -10.09 -1.51
CA SER A 207 12.46 -11.41 -2.17
C SER A 207 12.91 -11.37 -3.63
N GLY A 208 13.32 -10.20 -4.13
CA GLY A 208 13.75 -10.02 -5.51
C GLY A 208 15.27 -10.02 -5.69
N TRP A 209 15.68 -9.71 -6.91
CA TRP A 209 17.11 -9.55 -7.25
C TRP A 209 17.60 -8.16 -6.77
N GLN A 210 18.82 -8.14 -6.21
CA GLN A 210 19.48 -6.90 -5.74
C GLN A 210 18.63 -6.06 -4.75
N PRO A 211 18.19 -6.62 -3.61
CA PRO A 211 17.38 -5.86 -2.65
C PRO A 211 18.10 -4.59 -2.17
N ALA A 212 19.41 -4.66 -1.86
CA ALA A 212 20.20 -3.51 -1.43
C ALA A 212 20.24 -2.36 -2.45
N VAL A 213 20.23 -2.66 -3.76
CA VAL A 213 20.16 -1.62 -4.80
C VAL A 213 18.80 -0.93 -4.75
N ARG A 214 17.72 -1.67 -4.53
CA ARG A 214 16.35 -1.13 -4.43
C ARG A 214 16.19 -0.26 -3.20
N GLU A 215 16.71 -0.70 -2.07
CA GLU A 215 16.76 0.07 -0.83
C GLU A 215 17.55 1.37 -1.00
N GLN A 216 18.74 1.33 -1.62
CA GLN A 216 19.55 2.52 -1.92
C GLN A 216 18.86 3.51 -2.85
N LEU A 217 18.13 3.01 -3.86
CA LEU A 217 17.32 3.86 -4.74
C LEU A 217 16.16 4.51 -3.97
N THR A 218 15.51 3.76 -3.09
CA THR A 218 14.48 4.31 -2.21
C THR A 218 15.05 5.37 -1.26
N ALA A 219 16.25 5.14 -0.67
CA ALA A 219 16.93 6.11 0.16
C ALA A 219 17.26 7.40 -0.61
N TYR A 220 17.69 7.28 -1.88
CA TYR A 220 17.88 8.45 -2.73
C TYR A 220 16.58 9.26 -2.91
N ALA A 221 15.47 8.58 -3.18
CA ALA A 221 14.18 9.24 -3.32
C ALA A 221 13.67 9.85 -2.00
N ALA A 222 13.87 9.14 -0.89
CA ALA A 222 13.56 9.64 0.46
C ALA A 222 14.31 10.95 0.73
N HIS A 223 15.63 10.98 0.48
CA HIS A 223 16.45 12.18 0.59
C HIS A 223 15.92 13.31 -0.30
N ALA A 224 15.73 13.06 -1.59
CA ALA A 224 15.29 14.09 -2.54
C ALA A 224 13.93 14.70 -2.18
N PHE A 225 12.96 13.88 -1.77
CA PHE A 225 11.64 14.37 -1.38
C PHE A 225 11.62 15.01 0.02
N ALA A 226 12.51 14.61 0.93
CA ALA A 226 12.65 15.23 2.24
C ALA A 226 13.16 16.70 2.15
N GLN A 227 13.82 17.09 1.06
CA GLN A 227 14.23 18.47 0.81
C GLN A 227 13.07 19.39 0.41
N LEU A 228 11.91 18.85 0.11
CA LEU A 228 10.74 19.65 -0.25
C LEU A 228 10.13 20.30 0.99
N PRO A 229 9.92 21.62 0.99
CA PRO A 229 9.60 22.36 2.22
C PRO A 229 8.23 22.03 2.84
N ARG A 230 7.34 21.41 2.08
CA ARG A 230 5.96 21.12 2.51
C ARG A 230 5.53 19.67 2.16
N ALA A 231 6.50 18.77 2.05
CA ALA A 231 6.24 17.35 1.81
C ALA A 231 6.33 16.54 3.11
N ALA A 232 5.32 15.73 3.38
CA ALA A 232 5.40 14.66 4.36
C ALA A 232 5.60 13.34 3.59
N VAL A 233 6.74 12.69 3.81
CA VAL A 233 7.14 11.47 3.07
C VAL A 233 7.04 10.26 3.99
N TYR A 234 6.42 9.20 3.47
CA TYR A 234 6.20 7.93 4.16
C TYR A 234 6.67 6.79 3.26
N ILE A 235 7.75 6.10 3.67
CA ILE A 235 8.27 4.93 2.96
C ILE A 235 7.34 3.74 3.23
N ASP A 236 6.99 2.97 2.21
CA ASP A 236 6.18 1.77 2.41
C ASP A 236 6.89 0.77 3.34
N ALA A 237 6.16 0.31 4.36
CA ALA A 237 6.63 -0.65 5.35
C ALA A 237 5.79 -1.93 5.38
N SER A 238 5.09 -2.21 4.27
CA SER A 238 4.28 -3.43 4.14
C SER A 238 2.93 -3.36 4.88
N ASP A 239 2.53 -4.43 5.53
CA ASP A 239 1.26 -4.56 6.26
C ASP A 239 1.46 -5.41 7.51
N SER A 240 0.51 -5.32 8.44
CA SER A 240 0.51 -6.07 9.70
C SER A 240 0.49 -7.59 9.54
N ASP A 241 0.11 -8.09 8.37
CA ASP A 241 0.05 -9.52 8.06
C ASP A 241 1.18 -10.01 7.13
N TRP A 242 2.17 -9.17 6.86
CA TRP A 242 3.22 -9.49 5.90
C TRP A 242 4.63 -9.52 6.51
N LEU A 243 5.32 -8.36 6.64
CA LEU A 243 6.69 -8.34 7.15
C LEU A 243 6.73 -8.43 8.67
N SER A 244 7.67 -9.22 9.20
CA SER A 244 7.99 -9.15 10.63
C SER A 244 8.67 -7.81 10.98
N ILE A 245 8.47 -7.33 12.20
CA ILE A 245 9.05 -6.05 12.69
C ILE A 245 10.56 -5.98 12.44
N PRO A 246 11.40 -6.99 12.74
CA PRO A 246 12.84 -6.91 12.47
C PRO A 246 13.17 -6.71 10.99
N ARG A 247 12.44 -7.37 10.09
CA ARG A 247 12.65 -7.21 8.64
C ARG A 247 12.21 -5.84 8.13
N ALA A 248 11.09 -5.33 8.65
CA ALA A 248 10.63 -3.98 8.31
C ALA A 248 11.60 -2.90 8.81
N VAL A 249 12.15 -3.05 10.02
CA VAL A 249 13.19 -2.16 10.57
C VAL A 249 14.42 -2.15 9.67
N ASP A 250 14.95 -3.34 9.34
CA ASP A 250 16.14 -3.47 8.51
C ASP A 250 15.96 -2.81 7.13
N MET A 251 14.87 -3.12 6.44
CA MET A 251 14.50 -2.51 5.17
C MET A 251 14.40 -0.97 5.26
N LEU A 252 13.71 -0.46 6.26
CA LEU A 252 13.49 0.97 6.43
C LEU A 252 14.79 1.72 6.72
N LEU A 253 15.69 1.15 7.55
CA LEU A 253 17.00 1.74 7.85
C LEU A 253 17.85 1.89 6.58
N HIS A 254 17.84 0.91 5.69
CA HIS A 254 18.55 0.97 4.42
C HIS A 254 17.85 1.84 3.36
N SER A 255 16.56 2.13 3.56
CA SER A 255 15.73 2.91 2.64
C SER A 255 15.59 4.39 3.00
N GLY A 256 16.33 4.88 4.01
CA GLY A 256 16.38 6.32 4.34
C GLY A 256 15.30 6.81 5.31
N ILE A 257 14.74 5.94 6.16
CA ILE A 257 13.70 6.29 7.13
C ILE A 257 14.10 7.45 8.08
N GLN A 258 15.38 7.62 8.34
CA GLN A 258 15.91 8.69 9.21
C GLN A 258 15.67 10.09 8.65
N GLU A 259 15.47 10.24 7.34
CA GLU A 259 15.34 11.52 6.66
C GLU A 259 13.89 11.97 6.46
N VAL A 260 12.94 11.08 6.65
CA VAL A 260 11.52 11.31 6.31
C VAL A 260 10.61 11.31 7.53
N ARG A 261 9.36 11.72 7.36
CA ARG A 261 8.36 11.75 8.44
C ARG A 261 8.14 10.37 9.05
N GLY A 262 8.12 9.33 8.22
CA GLY A 262 7.89 7.99 8.72
C GLY A 262 7.57 6.99 7.61
N PHE A 263 6.60 6.12 7.86
CA PHE A 263 6.29 5.01 6.97
C PHE A 263 4.79 4.85 6.69
N ALA A 264 4.46 4.12 5.62
CA ALA A 264 3.09 3.80 5.22
C ALA A 264 2.82 2.30 5.43
N LEU A 265 1.59 1.95 5.77
CA LEU A 265 1.12 0.59 5.98
C LEU A 265 -0.13 0.29 5.17
N GLY A 266 -0.30 -0.95 4.74
CA GLY A 266 -1.54 -1.46 4.17
C GLY A 266 -1.70 -1.24 2.68
N ALA A 267 -0.66 -0.82 1.95
CA ALA A 267 -0.73 -0.67 0.50
C ALA A 267 -1.24 -1.96 -0.17
N THR A 268 -2.36 -1.88 -0.88
CA THR A 268 -2.97 -3.02 -1.60
C THR A 268 -3.31 -4.25 -0.75
N HIS A 269 -3.26 -4.14 0.59
CA HIS A 269 -3.65 -5.17 1.54
C HIS A 269 -5.01 -4.87 2.19
N TYR A 270 -5.60 -5.88 2.84
CA TYR A 270 -6.96 -5.81 3.39
C TYR A 270 -7.01 -5.94 4.92
N SER A 271 -5.88 -5.83 5.61
CA SER A 271 -5.80 -5.99 7.06
C SER A 271 -6.58 -4.92 7.81
N ALA A 272 -7.05 -5.26 8.99
CA ALA A 272 -7.82 -4.33 9.82
C ALA A 272 -6.99 -3.09 10.19
N THR A 273 -7.59 -1.92 10.15
CA THR A 273 -6.96 -0.66 10.58
C THR A 273 -6.36 -0.77 11.98
N ALA A 274 -7.07 -1.40 12.94
CA ALA A 274 -6.56 -1.62 14.29
C ALA A 274 -5.31 -2.53 14.33
N SER A 275 -5.22 -3.52 13.45
CA SER A 275 -4.04 -4.38 13.33
C SER A 275 -2.84 -3.59 12.81
N ASN A 276 -3.05 -2.73 11.82
CA ASN A 276 -2.00 -1.86 11.29
C ASN A 276 -1.58 -0.79 12.31
N ILE A 277 -2.48 -0.26 13.15
CA ILE A 277 -2.10 0.64 14.26
C ILE A 277 -1.18 -0.09 15.24
N ALA A 278 -1.56 -1.29 15.70
CA ALA A 278 -0.76 -2.07 16.64
C ALA A 278 0.61 -2.48 16.05
N TYR A 279 0.65 -2.88 14.78
CA TYR A 279 1.90 -3.20 14.09
C TYR A 279 2.78 -1.95 13.94
N GLY A 280 2.22 -0.84 13.46
CA GLY A 280 2.93 0.42 13.26
C GLY A 280 3.51 0.98 14.56
N SER A 281 2.76 0.89 15.66
CA SER A 281 3.23 1.27 17.00
C SER A 281 4.45 0.43 17.43
N ASN A 282 4.41 -0.90 17.23
CA ASN A 282 5.56 -1.77 17.50
C ASN A 282 6.77 -1.45 16.61
N LEU A 283 6.52 -1.06 15.35
CA LEU A 283 7.57 -0.68 14.41
C LEU A 283 8.21 0.65 14.79
N VAL A 284 7.43 1.66 15.23
CA VAL A 284 7.95 2.92 15.78
C VAL A 284 8.87 2.66 16.97
N ASP A 285 8.43 1.83 17.93
CA ASP A 285 9.24 1.45 19.09
C ASP A 285 10.55 0.74 18.69
N ALA A 286 10.49 -0.12 17.66
CA ALA A 286 11.67 -0.84 17.19
C ALA A 286 12.65 0.08 16.44
N LEU A 287 12.15 1.02 15.63
CA LEU A 287 12.97 2.06 14.99
C LEU A 287 13.64 2.96 16.03
N ALA A 288 12.92 3.36 17.09
CA ALA A 288 13.49 4.14 18.17
C ALA A 288 14.65 3.42 18.87
N ARG A 289 14.51 2.10 19.14
CA ARG A 289 15.60 1.27 19.68
C ARG A 289 16.77 1.11 18.72
N ALA A 290 16.52 1.20 17.42
CA ALA A 290 17.55 1.20 16.38
C ALA A 290 18.19 2.59 16.14
N GLY A 291 17.89 3.60 16.98
CA GLY A 291 18.47 4.93 16.89
C GLY A 291 17.70 5.92 16.00
N VAL A 292 16.49 5.58 15.56
CA VAL A 292 15.63 6.44 14.71
C VAL A 292 14.30 6.74 15.42
N PRO A 293 14.30 7.55 16.48
CA PRO A 293 13.08 7.90 17.23
C PRO A 293 12.19 8.88 16.47
N GLY A 294 10.97 9.08 16.97
CA GLY A 294 10.04 10.12 16.50
C GLY A 294 9.46 9.85 15.10
N ARG A 295 9.38 8.59 14.68
CA ARG A 295 8.71 8.24 13.43
C ARG A 295 7.21 8.13 13.64
N HIS A 296 6.46 8.52 12.62
CA HIS A 296 5.02 8.44 12.54
C HIS A 296 4.61 7.60 11.33
N PHE A 297 3.32 7.32 11.17
CA PHE A 297 2.90 6.52 10.02
C PHE A 297 1.51 6.90 9.52
N VAL A 298 1.24 6.49 8.31
CA VAL A 298 -0.09 6.55 7.67
C VAL A 298 -0.56 5.15 7.33
N ILE A 299 -1.87 4.96 7.23
CA ILE A 299 -2.48 3.67 6.93
C ILE A 299 -3.39 3.81 5.71
N ASP A 300 -3.25 2.88 4.77
CA ASP A 300 -4.23 2.70 3.70
C ASP A 300 -5.53 2.13 4.27
N THR A 301 -6.61 2.77 3.92
CA THR A 301 -7.95 2.32 4.30
C THR A 301 -8.90 2.25 3.10
N ALA A 302 -8.34 2.19 1.89
CA ALA A 302 -9.15 2.21 0.67
C ALA A 302 -10.02 0.95 0.50
N ASP A 303 -9.56 -0.20 0.98
CA ASP A 303 -10.10 -1.51 0.65
C ASP A 303 -10.28 -2.45 1.86
N ASN A 304 -10.09 -1.94 3.08
CA ASN A 304 -10.16 -2.72 4.31
C ASN A 304 -11.44 -2.54 5.14
N GLY A 305 -12.54 -2.11 4.54
CA GLY A 305 -13.81 -1.92 5.27
C GLY A 305 -14.45 -3.22 5.80
N ARG A 306 -14.06 -4.38 5.25
CA ARG A 306 -14.42 -5.72 5.73
C ARG A 306 -13.16 -6.60 5.77
N PRO A 307 -12.27 -6.35 6.72
CA PRO A 307 -10.89 -6.79 6.65
C PRO A 307 -10.71 -8.31 6.66
N PHE A 308 -9.62 -8.74 6.08
CA PHE A 308 -9.10 -10.11 6.11
C PHE A 308 -7.58 -10.08 5.90
N THR A 309 -6.90 -11.16 6.31
CA THR A 309 -5.45 -11.29 6.14
C THR A 309 -5.10 -12.07 4.88
N TRP A 310 -3.85 -11.95 4.45
CA TRP A 310 -3.25 -12.76 3.38
C TRP A 310 -3.52 -14.25 3.60
N THR A 311 -3.25 -14.77 4.80
CA THR A 311 -3.48 -16.18 5.12
C THR A 311 -4.95 -16.57 5.00
N GLN A 312 -5.86 -15.71 5.46
CA GLN A 312 -7.31 -15.97 5.35
C GLN A 312 -7.79 -15.97 3.91
N TYR A 313 -7.23 -15.07 3.09
CA TYR A 313 -7.57 -15.03 1.66
C TYR A 313 -7.18 -16.32 0.95
N TRP A 314 -5.92 -16.72 1.06
CA TRP A 314 -5.40 -17.89 0.35
C TRP A 314 -5.99 -19.21 0.86
N ALA A 315 -6.34 -19.30 2.14
CA ALA A 315 -7.09 -20.44 2.68
C ALA A 315 -8.47 -20.60 2.02
N ALA A 316 -9.12 -19.51 1.65
CA ALA A 316 -10.42 -19.52 1.01
C ALA A 316 -10.36 -19.52 -0.54
N HIS A 317 -9.26 -19.05 -1.13
CA HIS A 317 -9.10 -18.82 -2.56
C HIS A 317 -7.72 -19.28 -3.07
N PRO A 318 -7.39 -20.58 -3.04
CA PRO A 318 -6.03 -21.09 -3.37
C PRO A 318 -5.59 -20.78 -4.81
N HIS A 319 -6.53 -20.44 -5.69
CA HIS A 319 -6.28 -20.03 -7.08
C HIS A 319 -6.79 -18.59 -7.34
N GLY A 320 -6.93 -17.79 -6.30
CA GLY A 320 -7.43 -16.44 -6.38
C GLY A 320 -6.42 -15.45 -6.96
N ASP A 321 -6.80 -14.19 -6.84
CA ASP A 321 -5.99 -13.02 -7.21
C ASP A 321 -6.16 -12.01 -6.07
N PHE A 322 -5.16 -11.93 -5.20
CA PHE A 322 -5.23 -11.14 -3.97
C PHE A 322 -5.48 -9.67 -4.27
N ASP A 323 -4.74 -9.08 -5.20
CA ASP A 323 -4.91 -7.66 -5.58
C ASP A 323 -6.25 -7.36 -6.24
N ASN A 324 -7.03 -8.40 -6.53
CA ASN A 324 -8.35 -8.29 -7.10
C ASN A 324 -9.40 -9.08 -6.29
N ALA A 325 -9.22 -9.13 -4.97
CA ALA A 325 -10.16 -9.79 -4.08
C ALA A 325 -11.60 -9.32 -4.34
N GLN A 326 -12.55 -10.23 -4.17
CA GLN A 326 -13.94 -9.95 -4.53
C GLN A 326 -14.55 -8.84 -3.69
N ALA A 327 -15.12 -7.84 -4.37
CA ALA A 327 -15.90 -6.81 -3.69
C ALA A 327 -17.13 -7.42 -2.99
N CYS A 328 -17.41 -6.96 -1.77
CA CYS A 328 -18.55 -7.38 -0.96
C CYS A 328 -19.86 -7.29 -1.74
N ARG A 329 -20.73 -8.28 -1.59
CA ARG A 329 -22.05 -8.33 -2.28
C ARG A 329 -23.15 -7.72 -1.42
N THR A 330 -23.01 -7.81 -0.08
CA THR A 330 -23.95 -7.27 0.89
C THR A 330 -23.21 -6.46 1.97
N THR A 331 -23.93 -5.63 2.71
CA THR A 331 -23.40 -4.85 3.82
C THR A 331 -23.01 -5.69 5.04
N THR A 332 -23.48 -6.93 5.12
CA THR A 332 -23.21 -7.87 6.22
C THR A 332 -22.13 -8.89 5.89
N GLN A 333 -21.69 -8.97 4.64
CA GLN A 333 -20.62 -9.89 4.24
C GLN A 333 -19.31 -9.48 4.89
N VAL A 334 -18.52 -10.45 5.34
CA VAL A 334 -17.19 -10.30 5.92
C VAL A 334 -16.12 -10.86 4.99
N ARG A 335 -14.86 -10.46 5.19
CA ARG A 335 -13.70 -10.93 4.41
C ARG A 335 -13.88 -10.72 2.90
N CYS A 336 -14.21 -9.50 2.53
CA CYS A 336 -14.37 -9.08 1.14
C CYS A 336 -13.96 -7.62 1.00
N ASP A 337 -13.56 -7.24 -0.21
CA ASP A 337 -13.11 -5.89 -0.49
C ASP A 337 -14.27 -4.88 -0.44
N THR A 338 -14.09 -3.82 0.32
CA THR A 338 -14.95 -2.64 0.33
C THR A 338 -14.23 -1.46 0.98
N LEU A 339 -14.71 -0.24 0.71
CA LEU A 339 -14.11 0.97 1.26
C LEU A 339 -14.10 0.94 2.79
N GLY A 340 -12.94 1.21 3.37
CA GLY A 340 -12.75 1.42 4.80
C GLY A 340 -12.94 2.87 5.21
N ILE A 341 -12.26 3.29 6.28
CA ILE A 341 -12.36 4.65 6.83
C ILE A 341 -12.04 5.68 5.74
N PRO A 342 -12.90 6.69 5.52
CA PRO A 342 -12.61 7.75 4.56
C PRO A 342 -11.32 8.51 4.91
N PRO A 343 -10.57 9.01 3.92
CA PRO A 343 -9.33 9.74 4.15
C PRO A 343 -9.50 10.89 5.14
N THR A 344 -8.69 10.89 6.20
CA THR A 344 -8.78 11.85 7.30
C THR A 344 -7.51 11.87 8.15
N TRP A 345 -7.19 13.02 8.73
CA TRP A 345 -6.21 13.17 9.80
C TRP A 345 -6.81 12.99 11.21
N GLN A 346 -8.14 12.98 11.33
CA GLN A 346 -8.86 12.74 12.59
C GLN A 346 -8.92 11.25 12.90
N VAL A 347 -7.78 10.66 13.21
CA VAL A 347 -7.57 9.21 13.27
C VAL A 347 -8.24 8.53 14.47
N ALA A 348 -8.49 9.25 15.56
CA ALA A 348 -9.14 8.74 16.76
C ALA A 348 -10.63 9.15 16.87
N ASP A 349 -11.25 9.62 15.80
CA ASP A 349 -12.67 10.00 15.79
C ASP A 349 -13.53 8.78 16.17
N PRO A 350 -14.48 8.92 17.11
CA PRO A 350 -15.36 7.83 17.54
C PRO A 350 -16.17 7.18 16.41
N ARG A 351 -16.39 7.88 15.31
CA ARG A 351 -17.06 7.34 14.11
C ARG A 351 -16.33 6.14 13.50
N TRP A 352 -15.02 6.02 13.73
CA TRP A 352 -14.21 4.93 13.19
C TRP A 352 -14.34 3.64 14.00
N GLN A 353 -14.93 3.70 15.20
CA GLN A 353 -15.20 2.54 16.06
C GLN A 353 -13.94 1.69 16.34
N LEU A 354 -12.80 2.36 16.50
CA LEU A 354 -11.56 1.68 16.83
C LEU A 354 -11.64 1.07 18.24
N PRO A 355 -11.02 -0.11 18.44
CA PRO A 355 -10.87 -0.67 19.79
C PRO A 355 -10.10 0.29 20.71
N ALA A 356 -10.53 0.40 21.97
CA ALA A 356 -9.87 1.24 22.98
C ALA A 356 -8.36 0.93 23.12
N SER A 357 -7.98 -0.32 22.85
CA SER A 357 -6.58 -0.78 22.94
C SER A 357 -5.61 -0.16 21.96
N VAL A 358 -6.09 0.58 20.95
CA VAL A 358 -5.26 1.23 19.91
C VAL A 358 -5.54 2.70 19.75
N LEU A 359 -6.42 3.29 20.56
CA LEU A 359 -6.80 4.71 20.41
C LEU A 359 -5.66 5.67 20.74
N ASP A 360 -4.90 5.40 21.80
CA ASP A 360 -3.78 6.25 22.21
C ASP A 360 -2.67 6.19 21.16
N GLU A 361 -2.36 5.01 20.65
CA GLU A 361 -1.38 4.82 19.56
C GLU A 361 -1.85 5.50 18.27
N ALA A 362 -3.13 5.37 17.93
CA ALA A 362 -3.69 6.06 16.77
C ALA A 362 -3.52 7.58 16.90
N GLN A 363 -3.91 8.14 18.04
CA GLN A 363 -3.87 9.59 18.29
C GLN A 363 -2.43 10.14 18.28
N SER A 364 -1.47 9.35 18.72
CA SER A 364 -0.10 9.82 18.95
C SER A 364 0.83 9.55 17.77
N LEU A 365 0.62 8.47 17.02
CA LEU A 365 1.56 7.97 16.04
C LEU A 365 1.03 7.96 14.60
N VAL A 366 -0.30 7.94 14.41
CA VAL A 366 -0.88 7.92 13.07
C VAL A 366 -1.12 9.35 12.59
N ASP A 367 -0.49 9.74 11.49
CA ASP A 367 -0.71 11.06 10.88
C ASP A 367 -2.02 11.12 10.06
N GLY A 368 -2.49 9.99 9.55
CA GLY A 368 -3.74 9.96 8.80
C GLY A 368 -4.10 8.58 8.25
N TYR A 369 -5.38 8.41 7.96
CA TYR A 369 -5.89 7.37 7.08
C TYR A 369 -5.96 7.95 5.67
N LEU A 370 -5.36 7.25 4.72
CA LEU A 370 -5.28 7.67 3.33
C LEU A 370 -5.91 6.61 2.43
N TRP A 371 -6.17 6.96 1.19
CA TRP A 371 -6.53 6.02 0.15
C TRP A 371 -5.46 6.02 -0.94
N PHE A 372 -4.51 5.09 -0.83
CA PHE A 372 -3.51 4.80 -1.84
C PHE A 372 -3.65 3.39 -2.44
N GLY A 373 -4.36 2.46 -1.81
CA GLY A 373 -5.04 1.37 -2.49
C GLY A 373 -6.08 1.86 -3.49
N ARG A 374 -6.39 1.05 -4.49
CA ARG A 374 -7.24 1.46 -5.62
C ARG A 374 -8.30 0.41 -5.97
N PRO A 375 -9.17 0.00 -5.01
CA PRO A 375 -10.13 -1.09 -5.20
C PRO A 375 -11.15 -0.85 -6.31
N TRP A 376 -11.25 0.35 -6.84
CA TRP A 376 -12.07 0.71 -7.99
C TRP A 376 -11.43 0.39 -9.35
N LEU A 377 -10.17 -0.06 -9.35
CA LEU A 377 -9.44 -0.49 -10.55
C LEU A 377 -9.33 -2.01 -10.63
N TYR A 378 -9.02 -2.54 -11.81
CA TYR A 378 -8.68 -3.95 -11.97
C TYR A 378 -7.27 -4.21 -11.42
N ARG A 379 -7.13 -5.16 -10.50
CA ARG A 379 -5.85 -5.49 -9.85
C ARG A 379 -5.12 -4.26 -9.32
N GLN A 380 -5.84 -3.37 -8.65
CA GLN A 380 -5.27 -2.13 -8.12
C GLN A 380 -4.58 -1.23 -9.18
N SER A 381 -4.71 -1.53 -10.49
CA SER A 381 -4.00 -0.85 -11.57
C SER A 381 -4.95 -0.23 -12.61
N SER A 382 -5.27 -0.92 -13.66
CA SER A 382 -6.18 -0.46 -14.73
C SER A 382 -6.83 -1.66 -15.43
N PRO A 383 -8.02 -1.50 -16.03
CA PRO A 383 -8.82 -0.28 -16.17
C PRO A 383 -9.70 0.03 -14.95
N PHE A 384 -10.33 1.21 -14.97
CA PHE A 384 -11.41 1.58 -14.05
C PHE A 384 -12.63 0.65 -14.20
N LEU A 385 -13.15 0.14 -13.08
CA LEU A 385 -14.24 -0.83 -13.03
C LEU A 385 -15.50 -0.24 -12.37
N LEU A 386 -16.35 0.40 -13.17
CA LEU A 386 -17.56 1.06 -12.68
C LEU A 386 -18.46 0.15 -11.81
N LYS A 387 -18.69 -1.10 -12.22
CA LYS A 387 -19.52 -2.04 -11.46
C LYS A 387 -18.92 -2.37 -10.09
N ARG A 388 -17.60 -2.51 -10.03
CA ARG A 388 -16.86 -2.74 -8.78
C ARG A 388 -16.91 -1.51 -7.89
N THR A 389 -16.67 -0.31 -8.43
CA THR A 389 -16.77 0.97 -7.71
C THR A 389 -18.14 1.15 -7.05
N LEU A 390 -19.23 0.93 -7.79
CA LEU A 390 -20.59 1.01 -7.25
C LEU A 390 -20.85 -0.02 -6.15
N ARG A 391 -20.23 -1.20 -6.23
CA ARG A 391 -20.39 -2.26 -5.24
C ARG A 391 -19.67 -1.91 -3.94
N ILE A 392 -18.38 -1.56 -3.99
CA ILE A 392 -17.62 -1.18 -2.80
C ILE A 392 -18.19 0.07 -2.13
N ALA A 393 -18.70 1.03 -2.90
CA ALA A 393 -19.37 2.21 -2.37
C ALA A 393 -20.71 1.92 -1.68
N ARG A 394 -21.41 0.84 -2.11
CA ARG A 394 -22.70 0.44 -1.50
C ARG A 394 -22.49 -0.36 -0.22
N THR A 395 -21.42 -1.12 -0.12
CA THR A 395 -21.19 -2.10 0.95
C THR A 395 -20.26 -1.59 2.04
N THR A 396 -19.65 -0.42 1.88
CA THR A 396 -18.82 0.20 2.92
C THR A 396 -19.60 0.37 4.22
N PRO A 397 -18.96 0.11 5.39
CA PRO A 397 -19.55 0.41 6.69
C PRO A 397 -19.52 1.91 7.05
N PHE A 398 -18.82 2.74 6.24
CA PHE A 398 -18.59 4.17 6.47
C PHE A 398 -19.29 5.08 5.46
#